data_d73b412c3310cc6643b598625d14acda
#
_entry.id   d73b412c3310cc6643b598625d14acda
#
_cell.length_a   1.000
_cell.length_b   1.000
_cell.length_c   1.000
_cell.angle_alpha   90.00
_cell.angle_beta   90.00
_cell.angle_gamma   90.00
#
_symmetry.space_group_name_H-M   'P 1'
#
loop_
_entity.id
_entity.type
_entity.pdbx_description
1 polymer ?
#
loop_
_entity_poly.entity_id
_entity_poly.type
_entity_poly.pdbx_seq_one_letter_code
_entity_poly.pdbx_strand_id
1 'polypeptide(L)'
;MGSVSMGIAGSIVNPDFFQEYLGMRNESIDLTEIIRRMEEGIYDHEEYAKAMAWTEKYCKVNEGDDFKNRPEKRKNREQKDADWEFVVKMMIIMRDLMTGNPKLKEMGFKEEALGHNAIAAGFQGQRQW
;
A
#
# COMPACT_ATOMS: atom_id res chain seq x y z
N MET A 1 -4.41 8.58 -16.07
CA MET A 1 -5.83 8.16 -16.32
C MET A 1 -6.26 7.33 -15.14
N GLY A 2 -7.28 7.77 -14.39
CA GLY A 2 -7.78 7.00 -13.27
C GLY A 2 -8.35 5.66 -13.74
N SER A 3 -7.99 4.58 -13.04
CA SER A 3 -8.58 3.28 -13.31
C SER A 3 -10.07 3.33 -13.00
N VAL A 4 -10.89 3.00 -13.97
CA VAL A 4 -12.33 2.84 -13.74
C VAL A 4 -12.52 1.52 -12.97
N SER A 5 -13.01 1.61 -11.74
CA SER A 5 -13.40 0.42 -10.99
C SER A 5 -14.51 -0.31 -11.74
N MET A 6 -14.29 -1.57 -12.06
CA MET A 6 -15.32 -2.48 -12.59
C MET A 6 -16.19 -3.03 -11.44
N GLY A 7 -16.58 -2.18 -10.53
CA GLY A 7 -17.47 -2.51 -9.43
C GLY A 7 -18.94 -2.28 -9.74
N ILE A 8 -19.79 -2.62 -8.79
CA ILE A 8 -21.24 -2.31 -8.82
C ILE A 8 -21.41 -0.80 -9.04
N ALA A 9 -22.33 -0.40 -9.90
CA ALA A 9 -22.53 1.00 -10.29
C ALA A 9 -22.62 2.00 -9.11
N GLY A 10 -23.08 1.55 -7.93
CA GLY A 10 -23.12 2.36 -6.70
C GLY A 10 -21.73 2.59 -6.05
N SER A 11 -20.66 1.95 -6.51
CA SER A 11 -19.31 2.18 -6.02
C SER A 11 -18.51 3.19 -6.84
N ILE A 12 -19.10 3.69 -7.93
CA ILE A 12 -18.49 4.76 -8.75
C ILE A 12 -18.95 6.08 -8.14
N VAL A 13 -18.16 6.57 -7.19
CA VAL A 13 -18.40 7.88 -6.59
C VAL A 13 -17.72 8.94 -7.45
N ASN A 14 -18.48 9.98 -7.82
CA ASN A 14 -17.89 11.14 -8.46
C ASN A 14 -16.82 11.74 -7.53
N PRO A 15 -15.56 11.94 -7.98
CA PRO A 15 -14.51 12.54 -7.17
C PRO A 15 -14.90 13.91 -6.59
N ASP A 16 -15.72 14.67 -7.31
CA ASP A 16 -16.19 16.00 -6.90
C ASP A 16 -17.07 15.95 -5.65
N PHE A 17 -17.71 14.80 -5.37
CA PHE A 17 -18.52 14.60 -4.18
C PHE A 17 -17.71 14.87 -2.89
N PHE A 18 -16.48 14.36 -2.82
CA PHE A 18 -15.63 14.58 -1.65
C PHE A 18 -15.24 16.05 -1.48
N GLN A 19 -15.03 16.75 -2.58
CA GLN A 19 -14.73 18.17 -2.53
C GLN A 19 -15.95 19.00 -2.15
N GLU A 20 -17.10 18.71 -2.72
CA GLU A 20 -18.34 19.44 -2.49
C GLU A 20 -18.88 19.30 -1.06
N TYR A 21 -18.90 18.06 -0.54
CA TYR A 21 -19.52 17.77 0.76
C TYR A 21 -18.56 17.76 1.92
N LEU A 22 -17.29 17.42 1.70
CA LEU A 22 -16.29 17.25 2.75
C LEU A 22 -15.13 18.24 2.65
N GLY A 23 -15.08 19.05 1.59
CA GLY A 23 -13.96 19.96 1.34
C GLY A 23 -12.63 19.24 1.09
N MET A 24 -12.67 17.94 0.76
CA MET A 24 -11.48 17.12 0.55
C MET A 24 -11.29 16.83 -0.94
N ARG A 25 -10.07 17.00 -1.40
CA ARG A 25 -9.66 16.59 -2.75
C ARG A 25 -9.43 15.09 -2.79
N ASN A 26 -9.92 14.44 -3.85
CA ASN A 26 -9.60 13.06 -4.16
C ASN A 26 -8.54 13.02 -5.27
N GLU A 27 -7.50 12.21 -5.07
CA GLU A 27 -6.45 12.00 -6.04
C GLU A 27 -6.24 10.49 -6.25
N SER A 28 -6.18 10.08 -7.51
CA SER A 28 -5.94 8.69 -7.89
C SER A 28 -4.49 8.52 -8.30
N ILE A 29 -3.81 7.58 -7.65
CA ILE A 29 -2.44 7.18 -7.99
C ILE A 29 -2.52 5.82 -8.66
N ASP A 30 -1.77 5.65 -9.75
CA ASP A 30 -1.68 4.36 -10.42
C ASP A 30 -0.89 3.37 -9.55
N LEU A 31 -1.38 2.14 -9.45
CA LEU A 31 -0.75 1.09 -8.67
C LEU A 31 0.66 0.74 -9.18
N THR A 32 0.92 0.95 -10.46
CA THR A 32 2.25 0.76 -11.05
C THR A 32 3.32 1.60 -10.37
N GLU A 33 2.96 2.76 -9.80
CA GLU A 33 3.91 3.58 -9.03
C GLU A 33 4.36 2.88 -7.75
N ILE A 34 3.47 2.20 -7.05
CA ILE A 34 3.82 1.43 -5.85
C ILE A 34 4.73 0.26 -6.24
N ILE A 35 4.35 -0.47 -7.29
CA ILE A 35 5.14 -1.61 -7.79
C ILE A 35 6.53 -1.16 -8.21
N ARG A 36 6.65 -0.08 -9.00
CA ARG A 36 7.93 0.51 -9.41
C ARG A 36 8.81 0.81 -8.20
N ARG A 37 8.26 1.48 -7.18
CA ARG A 37 9.02 1.80 -5.96
C ARG A 37 9.48 0.54 -5.23
N MET A 38 8.67 -0.50 -5.21
CA MET A 38 9.05 -1.79 -4.61
C MET A 38 10.20 -2.45 -5.37
N GLU A 39 10.11 -2.51 -6.71
CA GLU A 39 11.09 -3.17 -7.58
C GLU A 39 12.43 -2.41 -7.63
N GLU A 40 12.37 -1.08 -7.66
CA GLU A 40 13.55 -0.21 -7.69
C GLU A 40 14.12 0.08 -6.28
N GLY A 41 13.48 -0.40 -5.21
CA GLY A 41 13.92 -0.19 -3.84
C GLY A 41 13.76 1.26 -3.36
N ILE A 42 12.79 2.00 -3.91
CA ILE A 42 12.53 3.41 -3.58
C ILE A 42 11.63 3.51 -2.35
N TYR A 43 12.18 3.21 -1.20
CA TYR A 43 11.56 3.35 0.12
C TYR A 43 12.62 3.47 1.20
N ASP A 44 12.26 3.97 2.37
CA ASP A 44 13.18 4.05 3.52
C ASP A 44 13.46 2.66 4.09
N HIS A 45 14.64 2.11 3.81
CA HIS A 45 15.06 0.77 4.25
C HIS A 45 15.18 0.65 5.76
N GLU A 46 15.56 1.74 6.46
CA GLU A 46 15.65 1.72 7.93
C GLU A 46 14.26 1.70 8.57
N GLU A 47 13.33 2.49 8.03
CA GLU A 47 11.94 2.47 8.48
C GLU A 47 11.28 1.12 8.18
N TYR A 48 11.59 0.52 7.04
CA TYR A 48 11.14 -0.83 6.72
C TYR A 48 11.65 -1.85 7.75
N ALA A 49 12.94 -1.83 8.08
CA ALA A 49 13.51 -2.73 9.07
C ALA A 49 12.87 -2.56 10.47
N LYS A 50 12.62 -1.30 10.88
CA LYS A 50 11.91 -1.00 12.12
C LYS A 50 10.47 -1.50 12.10
N ALA A 51 9.78 -1.32 10.98
CA ALA A 51 8.40 -1.80 10.80
C ALA A 51 8.33 -3.32 10.88
N MET A 52 9.25 -4.04 10.23
CA MET A 52 9.34 -5.49 10.33
C MET A 52 9.56 -5.96 11.78
N ALA A 53 10.53 -5.40 12.47
CA ALA A 53 10.80 -5.73 13.88
C ALA A 53 9.59 -5.42 14.78
N TRP A 54 8.87 -4.34 14.51
CA TRP A 54 7.65 -4.01 15.23
C TRP A 54 6.54 -5.04 14.97
N THR A 55 6.36 -5.46 13.72
CA THR A 55 5.34 -6.45 13.38
C THR A 55 5.63 -7.82 13.98
N GLU A 56 6.88 -8.26 13.99
CA GLU A 56 7.29 -9.49 14.66
C GLU A 56 6.96 -9.48 16.17
N LYS A 57 7.12 -8.33 16.80
CA LYS A 57 6.90 -8.19 18.24
C LYS A 57 5.41 -8.09 18.63
N TYR A 58 4.61 -7.39 17.83
CA TYR A 58 3.27 -6.99 18.22
C TYR A 58 2.15 -7.65 17.41
N CYS A 59 2.43 -8.12 16.20
CA CYS A 59 1.44 -8.77 15.37
C CYS A 59 1.43 -10.28 15.65
N LYS A 60 0.24 -10.82 15.87
CA LYS A 60 0.07 -12.27 15.98
C LYS A 60 -0.10 -12.86 14.61
N VAL A 61 0.90 -13.62 14.17
CA VAL A 61 0.79 -14.43 12.96
C VAL A 61 0.01 -15.70 13.31
N ASN A 62 -0.99 -16.04 12.51
CA ASN A 62 -1.67 -17.31 12.64
C ASN A 62 -0.73 -18.43 12.21
N GLU A 63 -0.16 -19.15 13.17
CA GLU A 63 0.74 -20.29 12.93
C GLU A 63 0.00 -21.55 12.48
N GLY A 64 -1.33 -21.54 12.57
CA GLY A 64 -2.16 -22.68 12.20
C GLY A 64 -2.18 -22.92 10.68
N ASP A 65 -2.61 -24.11 10.34
CA ASP A 65 -2.87 -24.48 8.95
C ASP A 65 -3.84 -23.49 8.30
N ASP A 66 -3.57 -23.15 7.06
CA ASP A 66 -4.39 -22.27 6.26
C ASP A 66 -5.67 -22.99 5.76
N PHE A 67 -6.35 -23.66 6.71
CA PHE A 67 -7.47 -24.57 6.42
C PHE A 67 -8.74 -23.86 5.94
N LYS A 68 -8.83 -22.53 6.13
CA LYS A 68 -9.94 -21.74 5.57
C LYS A 68 -9.83 -21.52 4.08
N ASN A 69 -8.62 -21.62 3.54
CA ASN A 69 -8.40 -21.56 2.11
C ASN A 69 -8.52 -22.94 1.48
N ARG A 70 -8.90 -22.99 0.21
CA ARG A 70 -8.91 -24.22 -0.57
C ARG A 70 -7.51 -24.83 -0.57
N PRO A 71 -7.37 -26.19 -0.53
CA PRO A 71 -6.07 -26.85 -0.44
C PRO A 71 -5.04 -26.35 -1.46
N GLU A 72 -5.47 -26.11 -2.69
CA GLU A 72 -4.63 -25.62 -3.79
C GLU A 72 -4.16 -24.16 -3.63
N LYS A 73 -4.78 -23.43 -2.71
CA LYS A 73 -4.43 -22.02 -2.40
C LYS A 73 -3.74 -21.86 -1.05
N ARG A 74 -3.46 -22.95 -0.35
CA ARG A 74 -2.76 -22.89 0.93
C ARG A 74 -1.31 -22.54 0.72
N LYS A 75 -0.84 -21.57 1.51
CA LYS A 75 0.54 -21.10 1.48
C LYS A 75 1.33 -21.75 2.60
N ASN A 76 2.56 -22.14 2.29
CA ASN A 76 3.53 -22.57 3.31
C ASN A 76 4.06 -21.35 4.09
N ARG A 77 4.90 -21.59 5.11
CA ARG A 77 5.44 -20.52 5.96
C ARG A 77 6.25 -19.51 5.17
N GLU A 78 7.13 -19.97 4.32
CA GLU A 78 8.00 -19.12 3.49
C GLU A 78 7.18 -18.18 2.59
N GLN A 79 6.14 -18.71 1.95
CA GLN A 79 5.24 -17.90 1.14
C GLN A 79 4.47 -16.85 1.96
N LYS A 80 4.07 -17.19 3.18
CA LYS A 80 3.40 -16.25 4.08
C LYS A 80 4.35 -15.14 4.54
N ASP A 81 5.61 -15.48 4.82
CA ASP A 81 6.62 -14.51 5.22
C ASP A 81 6.94 -13.55 4.07
N ALA A 82 7.06 -14.05 2.84
CA ALA A 82 7.22 -13.22 1.64
C ALA A 82 6.03 -12.28 1.40
N ASP A 83 4.79 -12.77 1.56
CA ASP A 83 3.60 -11.93 1.50
C ASP A 83 3.62 -10.83 2.57
N TRP A 84 4.09 -11.17 3.77
CA TRP A 84 4.17 -10.23 4.88
C TRP A 84 5.18 -9.12 4.62
N GLU A 85 6.36 -9.46 4.14
CA GLU A 85 7.37 -8.49 3.70
C GLU A 85 6.83 -7.55 2.63
N PHE A 86 6.14 -8.12 1.64
CA PHE A 86 5.49 -7.35 0.57
C PHE A 86 4.49 -6.34 1.13
N VAL A 87 3.60 -6.77 2.04
CA VAL A 87 2.60 -5.90 2.65
C VAL A 87 3.25 -4.77 3.46
N VAL A 88 4.30 -5.06 4.23
CA VAL A 88 5.00 -4.04 5.01
C VAL A 88 5.71 -3.02 4.11
N LYS A 89 6.37 -3.47 3.04
CA LYS A 89 6.97 -2.56 2.03
C LYS A 89 5.92 -1.65 1.42
N MET A 90 4.82 -2.22 0.98
CA MET A 90 3.71 -1.47 0.40
C MET A 90 3.17 -0.42 1.36
N MET A 91 3.01 -0.75 2.64
CA MET A 91 2.53 0.19 3.66
C MET A 91 3.50 1.37 3.85
N ILE A 92 4.81 1.12 3.87
CA ILE A 92 5.83 2.19 3.96
C ILE A 92 5.77 3.10 2.73
N ILE A 93 5.70 2.53 1.54
CA ILE A 93 5.59 3.29 0.28
C ILE A 93 4.30 4.12 0.25
N MET A 94 3.18 3.55 0.66
CA MET A 94 1.92 4.29 0.75
C MET A 94 2.00 5.46 1.74
N ARG A 95 2.60 5.26 2.90
CA ARG A 95 2.83 6.34 3.86
C ARG A 95 3.65 7.47 3.23
N ASP A 96 4.74 7.12 2.53
CA ASP A 96 5.61 8.09 1.89
C ASP A 96 4.89 8.84 0.75
N LEU A 97 4.03 8.17 0.00
CA LEU A 97 3.15 8.81 -0.97
C LEU A 97 2.16 9.78 -0.32
N MET A 98 1.64 9.44 0.85
CA MET A 98 0.69 10.29 1.56
C MET A 98 1.36 11.54 2.14
N THR A 99 2.45 11.36 2.87
CA THR A 99 3.02 12.43 3.72
C THR A 99 4.33 12.99 3.19
N GLY A 100 4.97 12.32 2.24
CA GLY A 100 6.34 12.58 1.81
C GLY A 100 7.37 11.99 2.78
N ASN A 101 8.60 11.85 2.28
CA ASN A 101 9.73 11.37 3.06
C ASN A 101 11.03 12.06 2.64
N PRO A 102 11.56 12.99 3.44
CA PRO A 102 12.80 13.70 3.11
C PRO A 102 14.01 12.80 2.87
N LYS A 103 14.04 11.62 3.48
CA LYS A 103 15.13 10.67 3.33
C LYS A 103 15.23 10.12 1.90
N LEU A 104 14.12 9.99 1.19
CA LEU A 104 14.13 9.63 -0.23
C LEU A 104 14.86 10.68 -1.07
N LYS A 105 14.75 11.96 -0.70
CA LYS A 105 15.50 13.03 -1.36
C LYS A 105 17.02 12.89 -1.16
N GLU A 106 17.44 12.49 0.05
CA GLU A 106 18.85 12.23 0.35
C GLU A 106 19.38 11.01 -0.43
N MET A 107 18.53 10.04 -0.70
CA MET A 107 18.81 8.87 -1.54
C MET A 107 18.85 9.20 -3.05
N GLY A 108 18.51 10.42 -3.46
CA GLY A 108 18.50 10.85 -4.85
C GLY A 108 17.11 10.91 -5.51
N PHE A 109 16.07 10.46 -4.84
CA PHE A 109 14.69 10.40 -5.33
C PHE A 109 13.91 11.66 -4.92
N LYS A 110 14.16 12.75 -5.62
CA LYS A 110 13.61 14.07 -5.25
C LYS A 110 12.11 14.18 -5.46
N GLU A 111 11.59 13.58 -6.52
CA GLU A 111 10.16 13.60 -6.84
C GLU A 111 9.40 12.65 -5.92
N GLU A 112 9.93 11.46 -5.70
CA GLU A 112 9.34 10.45 -4.83
C GLU A 112 9.33 10.85 -3.34
N ALA A 113 10.20 11.78 -2.96
CA ALA A 113 10.23 12.35 -1.61
C ALA A 113 9.04 13.26 -1.33
N LEU A 114 8.36 13.73 -2.38
CA LEU A 114 7.18 14.59 -2.23
C LEU A 114 5.96 13.75 -1.89
N GLY A 115 5.22 14.17 -0.90
CA GLY A 115 3.93 13.57 -0.54
C GLY A 115 2.77 14.33 -1.16
N HIS A 116 1.61 13.69 -1.17
CA HIS A 116 0.36 14.25 -1.67
C HIS A 116 -0.45 14.98 -0.60
N ASN A 117 0.10 15.13 0.60
CA ASN A 117 -0.58 15.71 1.76
C ASN A 117 -1.93 15.04 2.05
N ALA A 118 -1.98 13.71 1.91
CA ALA A 118 -3.17 12.93 2.07
C ALA A 118 -3.39 12.53 3.54
N ILE A 119 -4.63 12.56 4.00
CA ILE A 119 -5.03 12.16 5.35
C ILE A 119 -5.53 10.71 5.41
N ALA A 120 -5.90 10.16 4.27
CA ALA A 120 -6.34 8.78 4.13
C ALA A 120 -5.98 8.25 2.74
N ALA A 121 -5.78 6.96 2.64
CA ALA A 121 -5.57 6.26 1.38
C ALA A 121 -6.23 4.88 1.44
N GLY A 122 -6.56 4.33 0.27
CA GLY A 122 -7.12 2.99 0.14
C GLY A 122 -7.02 2.48 -1.28
N PHE A 123 -7.10 1.16 -1.44
CA PHE A 123 -7.11 0.53 -2.75
C PHE A 123 -8.52 0.50 -3.32
N GLN A 124 -8.64 0.83 -4.58
CA GLN A 124 -9.90 0.73 -5.31
C GLN A 124 -9.96 -0.62 -6.03
N GLY A 125 -11.04 -1.38 -5.79
CA GLY A 125 -11.32 -2.67 -6.45
C GLY A 125 -11.32 -3.86 -5.50
N GLN A 126 -11.89 -4.98 -5.98
CA GLN A 126 -12.10 -6.19 -5.17
C GLN A 126 -10.93 -7.17 -5.20
N ARG A 127 -10.07 -7.10 -6.20
CA ARG A 127 -8.94 -8.03 -6.41
C ARG A 127 -7.82 -7.28 -7.10
N GLN A 128 -6.99 -6.63 -6.33
CA GLN A 128 -5.88 -5.86 -6.88
C GLN A 128 -4.54 -6.62 -6.82
N TRP A 129 -4.56 -7.79 -6.18
CA TRP A 129 -3.39 -8.65 -5.95
C TRP A 129 -3.68 -10.10 -6.26
#